data_9ef0a9d2433a88e35e28aef6b141d2ac
#
_entry.id   9ef0a9d2433a88e35e28aef6b141d2ac
#
_cell.length_a   1.000
_cell.length_b   1.000
_cell.length_c   1.000
_cell.angle_alpha   90.00
_cell.angle_beta   90.00
_cell.angle_gamma   90.00
#
_symmetry.space_group_name_H-M   'P 1'
#
loop_
_entity.id
_entity.type
_entity.pdbx_description
1 polymer ?
#
loop_
_entity_poly.entity_id
_entity_poly.type
_entity_poly.pdbx_seq_one_letter_code
_entity_poly.pdbx_strand_id
1 'polypeptide(L)'
;MMKRKCDDYNKEGIRMIDSFRGEYYFLSNFYEAPVLYDGITYQNNEAAFQAQKTLDMEKRREFASLSPNSAKRAGRRVLLRTDWEQVKYTVMYGVCRAKFTQNPALGQQLLATGDEELIEGNNWGDRIWGQVNGKGQNHLGKILMRVRDELRSTGKE
;
A
#
# COMPACT_ATOMS: atom_id res chain seq x y z
N MET A 1 23.26 12.39 7.85
CA MET A 1 22.06 11.83 8.50
C MET A 1 21.18 12.97 8.96
N MET A 2 20.00 13.14 8.36
CA MET A 2 19.08 14.18 8.78
C MET A 2 18.50 13.83 10.15
N LYS A 3 18.61 14.75 11.11
CA LYS A 3 17.95 14.60 12.41
C LYS A 3 16.45 14.66 12.19
N ARG A 4 15.72 13.65 12.65
CA ARG A 4 14.26 13.68 12.63
C ARG A 4 13.78 14.78 13.60
N LYS A 5 12.77 15.53 13.17
CA LYS A 5 12.17 16.59 13.99
C LYS A 5 11.35 15.98 15.13
N CYS A 6 11.07 16.78 16.16
CA CYS A 6 10.22 16.35 17.29
C CYS A 6 8.84 15.83 16.87
N ASP A 7 8.38 16.23 15.68
CA ASP A 7 7.08 15.82 15.12
C ASP A 7 7.06 14.37 14.60
N ASP A 8 8.21 13.67 14.59
CA ASP A 8 8.32 12.29 14.11
C ASP A 8 7.84 11.25 15.13
N TYR A 9 7.25 11.68 16.23
CA TYR A 9 6.73 10.80 17.29
C TYR A 9 5.23 11.03 17.48
N ASN A 10 4.48 9.93 17.69
CA ASN A 10 3.06 10.02 18.01
C ASN A 10 2.84 10.38 19.49
N LYS A 11 1.55 10.46 19.90
CA LYS A 11 1.17 10.83 21.26
C LYS A 11 1.70 9.87 22.34
N GLU A 12 1.94 8.62 21.98
CA GLU A 12 2.51 7.59 22.88
C GLU A 12 4.04 7.57 22.86
N GLY A 13 4.70 8.49 22.15
CA GLY A 13 6.16 8.52 22.04
C GLY A 13 6.73 7.51 21.05
N ILE A 14 5.90 6.91 20.20
CA ILE A 14 6.33 5.97 19.16
C ILE A 14 6.70 6.77 17.90
N ARG A 15 7.82 6.39 17.27
CA ARG A 15 8.26 7.04 16.04
C ARG A 15 7.26 6.82 14.91
N MET A 16 7.09 7.86 14.08
CA MET A 16 6.20 7.83 12.93
C MET A 16 6.99 7.93 11.63
N ILE A 17 6.61 7.11 10.65
CA ILE A 17 6.95 7.31 9.25
C ILE A 17 5.68 7.91 8.62
N ASP A 18 5.69 9.22 8.38
CA ASP A 18 4.51 9.96 7.95
C ASP A 18 4.53 10.34 6.46
N SER A 19 5.43 9.73 5.70
CA SER A 19 5.55 9.95 4.26
C SER A 19 6.22 8.73 3.64
N PHE A 20 5.62 8.20 2.57
CA PHE A 20 6.17 7.06 1.86
C PHE A 20 7.01 7.54 0.67
N ARG A 21 8.08 8.28 0.99
CA ARG A 21 9.02 8.87 0.04
C ARG A 21 10.45 8.60 0.47
N GLY A 22 11.40 8.87 -0.43
CA GLY A 22 12.83 8.68 -0.14
C GLY A 22 13.13 7.24 0.24
N GLU A 23 13.75 7.02 1.38
CA GLU A 23 14.08 5.68 1.89
C GLU A 23 12.83 4.83 2.20
N TYR A 24 11.67 5.45 2.39
CA TYR A 24 10.41 4.76 2.66
C TYR A 24 9.50 4.64 1.44
N TYR A 25 10.00 4.94 0.25
CA TYR A 25 9.22 4.84 -0.98
C TYR A 25 8.73 3.41 -1.24
N PHE A 26 9.44 2.42 -0.75
CA PHE A 26 9.04 1.02 -0.89
C PHE A 26 7.69 0.71 -0.23
N LEU A 27 7.22 1.56 0.70
CA LEU A 27 5.90 1.43 1.33
C LEU A 27 4.76 1.91 0.42
N SER A 28 5.07 2.75 -0.56
CA SER A 28 4.06 3.30 -1.47
C SER A 28 3.54 2.25 -2.43
N ASN A 29 2.24 2.33 -2.74
CA ASN A 29 1.64 1.52 -3.80
C ASN A 29 2.23 1.85 -5.18
N PHE A 30 2.88 3.01 -5.33
CA PHE A 30 3.52 3.44 -6.57
C PHE A 30 4.88 2.81 -6.80
N TYR A 31 5.48 2.22 -5.77
CA TYR A 31 6.79 1.58 -5.88
C TYR A 31 6.72 0.39 -6.83
N GLU A 32 7.66 0.31 -7.76
CA GLU A 32 7.70 -0.77 -8.73
C GLU A 32 8.22 -2.06 -8.09
N ALA A 33 7.32 -3.05 -8.04
CA ALA A 33 7.63 -4.39 -7.58
C ALA A 33 6.58 -5.33 -8.19
N PRO A 34 6.98 -6.52 -8.66
CA PRO A 34 6.02 -7.46 -9.22
C PRO A 34 5.07 -7.98 -8.14
N VAL A 35 3.79 -7.96 -8.44
CA VAL A 35 2.73 -8.43 -7.55
C VAL A 35 1.83 -9.39 -8.31
N LEU A 36 1.87 -10.66 -7.95
CA LEU A 36 0.94 -11.66 -8.47
C LEU A 36 -0.31 -11.64 -7.58
N TYR A 37 -1.43 -11.29 -8.17
CA TYR A 37 -2.70 -11.24 -7.46
C TYR A 37 -3.81 -11.79 -8.37
N ASP A 38 -4.57 -12.75 -7.86
CA ASP A 38 -5.68 -13.38 -8.57
C ASP A 38 -5.32 -13.81 -10.01
N GLY A 39 -4.14 -14.42 -10.15
CA GLY A 39 -3.67 -15.02 -11.40
C GLY A 39 -2.99 -14.08 -12.39
N ILE A 40 -2.83 -12.80 -12.06
CA ILE A 40 -2.20 -11.80 -12.93
C ILE A 40 -1.04 -11.13 -12.18
N THR A 41 0.11 -11.00 -12.86
CA THR A 41 1.26 -10.29 -12.29
C THR A 41 1.24 -8.84 -12.76
N TYR A 42 1.22 -7.92 -11.81
CA TYR A 42 1.24 -6.48 -12.03
C TYR A 42 2.62 -5.91 -11.68
N GLN A 43 2.99 -4.79 -12.29
CA GLN A 43 4.29 -4.14 -12.07
C GLN A 43 4.38 -3.33 -10.79
N ASN A 44 3.25 -3.00 -10.21
CA ASN A 44 3.17 -2.19 -8.99
C ASN A 44 1.85 -2.47 -8.27
N ASN A 45 1.81 -2.08 -7.00
CA ASN A 45 0.66 -2.36 -6.16
C ASN A 45 -0.57 -1.55 -6.57
N GLU A 46 -0.36 -0.33 -7.07
CA GLU A 46 -1.47 0.51 -7.55
C GLU A 46 -2.21 -0.15 -8.70
N ALA A 47 -1.48 -0.69 -9.68
CA ALA A 47 -2.09 -1.38 -10.80
C ALA A 47 -2.85 -2.64 -10.34
N ALA A 48 -2.27 -3.41 -9.42
CA ALA A 48 -2.93 -4.59 -8.86
C ALA A 48 -4.25 -4.21 -8.16
N PHE A 49 -4.25 -3.14 -7.40
CA PHE A 49 -5.42 -2.65 -6.68
C PHE A 49 -6.50 -2.12 -7.64
N GLN A 50 -6.12 -1.23 -8.56
CA GLN A 50 -7.07 -0.62 -9.49
C GLN A 50 -7.73 -1.65 -10.40
N ALA A 51 -6.99 -2.68 -10.81
CA ALA A 51 -7.53 -3.76 -11.64
C ALA A 51 -8.70 -4.49 -10.98
N GLN A 52 -8.71 -4.57 -9.64
CA GLN A 52 -9.76 -5.29 -8.92
C GLN A 52 -11.10 -4.55 -8.90
N LYS A 53 -11.14 -3.30 -9.35
CA LYS A 53 -12.40 -2.55 -9.48
C LYS A 53 -13.35 -3.16 -10.51
N THR A 54 -12.83 -3.92 -11.45
CA THR A 54 -13.64 -4.65 -12.44
C THR A 54 -13.57 -6.15 -12.18
N LEU A 55 -14.65 -6.86 -12.51
CA LEU A 55 -14.70 -8.33 -12.50
C LEU A 55 -14.27 -8.94 -13.83
N ASP A 56 -14.08 -8.11 -14.87
CA ASP A 56 -13.67 -8.56 -16.20
C ASP A 56 -12.18 -8.87 -16.21
N MET A 57 -11.83 -10.16 -16.36
CA MET A 57 -10.43 -10.61 -16.30
C MET A 57 -9.59 -10.05 -17.46
N GLU A 58 -10.17 -9.85 -18.64
CA GLU A 58 -9.44 -9.24 -19.76
C GLU A 58 -9.09 -7.79 -19.45
N LYS A 59 -10.00 -7.05 -18.84
CA LYS A 59 -9.74 -5.68 -18.37
C LYS A 59 -8.66 -5.66 -17.30
N ARG A 60 -8.70 -6.61 -16.38
CA ARG A 60 -7.64 -6.73 -15.35
C ARG A 60 -6.27 -6.94 -15.97
N ARG A 61 -6.16 -7.75 -17.02
CA ARG A 61 -4.89 -8.00 -17.73
C ARG A 61 -4.32 -6.73 -18.35
N GLU A 62 -5.16 -5.80 -18.77
CA GLU A 62 -4.70 -4.52 -19.33
C GLU A 62 -3.93 -3.69 -18.30
N PHE A 63 -4.19 -3.87 -17.01
CA PHE A 63 -3.48 -3.19 -15.93
C PHE A 63 -2.07 -3.75 -15.69
N ALA A 64 -1.76 -4.96 -16.16
CA ALA A 64 -0.51 -5.65 -15.84
C ALA A 64 0.74 -4.86 -16.26
N SER A 65 0.64 -4.08 -17.33
CA SER A 65 1.76 -3.29 -17.87
C SER A 65 1.66 -1.80 -17.56
N LEU A 66 0.67 -1.38 -16.74
CA LEU A 66 0.46 0.04 -16.49
C LEU A 66 1.35 0.59 -15.38
N SER A 67 1.84 1.82 -15.58
CA SER A 67 2.45 2.61 -14.51
C SER A 67 1.40 2.95 -13.45
N PRO A 68 1.81 3.34 -12.23
CA PRO A 68 0.84 3.69 -11.19
C PRO A 68 -0.12 4.80 -11.59
N ASN A 69 0.37 5.86 -12.23
CA ASN A 69 -0.49 6.97 -12.67
C ASN A 69 -1.47 6.54 -13.76
N SER A 70 -1.00 5.75 -14.72
CA SER A 70 -1.87 5.20 -15.77
C SER A 70 -2.93 4.27 -15.18
N ALA A 71 -2.56 3.45 -14.20
CA ALA A 71 -3.49 2.58 -13.51
C ALA A 71 -4.57 3.37 -12.75
N LYS A 72 -4.20 4.47 -12.09
CA LYS A 72 -5.18 5.35 -11.43
C LYS A 72 -6.19 5.90 -12.42
N ARG A 73 -5.72 6.37 -13.57
CA ARG A 73 -6.61 6.89 -14.62
C ARG A 73 -7.52 5.81 -15.19
N ALA A 74 -6.94 4.64 -15.49
CA ALA A 74 -7.71 3.51 -16.03
C ALA A 74 -8.76 3.02 -15.04
N GLY A 75 -8.44 3.02 -13.75
CA GLY A 75 -9.37 2.61 -12.70
C GLY A 75 -10.62 3.49 -12.59
N ARG A 76 -10.55 4.74 -13.04
CA ARG A 76 -11.71 5.63 -13.08
C ARG A 76 -12.63 5.35 -14.27
N ARG A 77 -12.17 4.57 -15.24
CA ARG A 77 -12.89 4.32 -16.51
C ARG A 77 -13.53 2.94 -16.58
N VAL A 78 -13.13 2.02 -15.72
CA VAL A 78 -13.71 0.67 -15.73
C VAL A 78 -15.12 0.69 -15.19
N LEU A 79 -15.93 -0.27 -15.61
CA LEU A 79 -17.24 -0.51 -15.00
C LEU A 79 -17.00 -1.04 -13.58
N LEU A 80 -17.32 -0.22 -12.60
CA LEU A 80 -17.06 -0.53 -11.19
C LEU A 80 -17.95 -1.69 -10.73
N ARG A 81 -17.33 -2.71 -10.14
CA ARG A 81 -18.09 -3.80 -9.51
C ARG A 81 -19.00 -3.23 -8.42
N THR A 82 -20.19 -3.81 -8.29
CA THR A 82 -21.23 -3.26 -7.40
C THR A 82 -20.88 -3.33 -5.92
N ASP A 83 -20.00 -4.27 -5.55
CA ASP A 83 -19.60 -4.51 -4.16
C ASP A 83 -18.28 -3.81 -3.79
N TRP A 84 -17.79 -2.88 -4.62
CA TRP A 84 -16.47 -2.27 -4.41
C TRP A 84 -16.29 -1.67 -3.02
N GLU A 85 -17.28 -0.92 -2.53
CA GLU A 85 -17.18 -0.30 -1.21
C GLU A 85 -17.04 -1.31 -0.07
N GLN A 86 -17.59 -2.53 -0.24
CA GLN A 86 -17.49 -3.60 0.73
C GLN A 86 -16.16 -4.35 0.67
N VAL A 87 -15.55 -4.46 -0.52
CA VAL A 87 -14.36 -5.31 -0.72
C VAL A 87 -13.05 -4.54 -0.81
N LYS A 88 -13.07 -3.22 -1.02
CA LYS A 88 -11.86 -2.45 -1.32
C LYS A 88 -10.78 -2.55 -0.23
N TYR A 89 -11.16 -2.62 1.03
CA TYR A 89 -10.19 -2.76 2.13
C TYR A 89 -9.55 -4.14 2.16
N THR A 90 -10.34 -5.18 1.95
CA THR A 90 -9.84 -6.56 1.83
C THR A 90 -8.93 -6.70 0.62
N VAL A 91 -9.29 -6.08 -0.50
CA VAL A 91 -8.45 -6.07 -1.71
C VAL A 91 -7.12 -5.38 -1.42
N MET A 92 -7.14 -4.19 -0.82
CA MET A 92 -5.90 -3.46 -0.50
C MET A 92 -5.01 -4.29 0.42
N TYR A 93 -5.58 -4.91 1.44
CA TYR A 93 -4.83 -5.82 2.30
C TYR A 93 -4.20 -6.95 1.50
N GLY A 94 -4.97 -7.59 0.62
CA GLY A 94 -4.50 -8.72 -0.19
C GLY A 94 -3.34 -8.34 -1.12
N VAL A 95 -3.42 -7.20 -1.80
CA VAL A 95 -2.34 -6.78 -2.70
C VAL A 95 -1.10 -6.33 -1.92
N CYS A 96 -1.26 -5.68 -0.77
CA CYS A 96 -0.13 -5.32 0.09
C CYS A 96 0.55 -6.57 0.64
N ARG A 97 -0.21 -7.54 1.13
CA ARG A 97 0.34 -8.80 1.61
C ARG A 97 1.11 -9.52 0.49
N ALA A 98 0.53 -9.57 -0.70
CA ALA A 98 1.19 -10.19 -1.86
C ALA A 98 2.53 -9.52 -2.15
N LYS A 99 2.56 -8.19 -2.18
CA LYS A 99 3.80 -7.43 -2.44
C LYS A 99 4.91 -7.80 -1.45
N PHE A 100 4.63 -7.79 -0.16
CA PHE A 100 5.65 -7.96 0.87
C PHE A 100 5.98 -9.43 1.17
N THR A 101 5.13 -10.37 0.79
CA THR A 101 5.44 -11.80 0.90
C THR A 101 6.14 -12.35 -0.34
N GLN A 102 5.80 -11.83 -1.52
CA GLN A 102 6.38 -12.28 -2.79
C GLN A 102 7.74 -11.63 -3.09
N ASN A 103 8.07 -10.52 -2.44
CA ASN A 103 9.33 -9.80 -2.61
C ASN A 103 10.07 -9.79 -1.27
N PRO A 104 10.91 -10.83 -0.99
CA PRO A 104 11.52 -10.99 0.33
C PRO A 104 12.34 -9.80 0.81
N ALA A 105 13.05 -9.13 -0.09
CA ALA A 105 13.82 -7.94 0.29
C ALA A 105 12.91 -6.82 0.79
N LEU A 106 11.74 -6.64 0.16
CA LEU A 106 10.76 -5.65 0.61
C LEU A 106 10.13 -6.06 1.95
N GLY A 107 9.87 -7.35 2.14
CA GLY A 107 9.39 -7.87 3.42
C GLY A 107 10.38 -7.57 4.54
N GLN A 108 11.68 -7.74 4.30
CA GLN A 108 12.72 -7.41 5.28
C GLN A 108 12.76 -5.91 5.57
N GLN A 109 12.61 -5.06 4.55
CA GLN A 109 12.54 -3.62 4.75
C GLN A 109 11.32 -3.21 5.58
N LEU A 110 10.17 -3.85 5.36
CA LEU A 110 8.98 -3.60 6.17
C LEU A 110 9.20 -4.00 7.62
N LEU A 111 9.79 -5.17 7.86
CA LEU A 111 10.15 -5.63 9.21
C LEU A 111 11.14 -4.67 9.88
N ALA A 112 12.07 -4.10 9.13
CA ALA A 112 13.07 -3.17 9.65
C ALA A 112 12.46 -1.85 10.14
N THR A 113 11.22 -1.53 9.77
CA THR A 113 10.52 -0.37 10.34
C THR A 113 10.14 -0.58 11.81
N GLY A 114 10.27 -1.81 12.31
CA GLY A 114 10.09 -2.13 13.74
C GLY A 114 8.66 -1.88 14.20
N ASP A 115 8.53 -1.04 15.23
CA ASP A 115 7.21 -0.68 15.78
C ASP A 115 6.78 0.74 15.38
N GLU A 116 7.47 1.36 14.41
CA GLU A 116 7.13 2.69 13.95
C GLU A 116 5.70 2.73 13.38
N GLU A 117 4.99 3.81 13.67
CA GLU A 117 3.68 4.04 13.08
C GLU A 117 3.85 4.40 11.60
N LEU A 118 3.09 3.73 10.73
CA LEU A 118 3.17 3.95 9.29
C LEU A 118 1.96 4.77 8.85
N ILE A 119 2.21 5.96 8.30
CA ILE A 119 1.16 6.88 7.86
C ILE A 119 1.41 7.25 6.40
N GLU A 120 0.42 7.02 5.55
CA GLU A 120 0.46 7.47 4.17
C GLU A 120 0.10 8.95 4.15
N GLY A 121 1.07 9.81 4.48
CA GLY A 121 0.92 11.25 4.43
C GLY A 121 0.96 11.75 2.99
N ASN A 122 -0.02 12.57 2.61
CA ASN A 122 -0.12 13.05 1.25
C ASN A 122 -0.63 14.50 1.20
N ASN A 123 -0.52 15.13 0.01
CA ASN A 123 -0.98 16.49 -0.23
C ASN A 123 -2.03 16.57 -1.35
N TRP A 124 -2.57 15.40 -1.77
CA TRP A 124 -3.59 15.34 -2.84
C TRP A 124 -4.99 15.04 -2.32
N GLY A 125 -5.19 15.15 -1.00
CA GLY A 125 -6.52 15.10 -0.42
C GLY A 125 -7.03 13.71 -0.05
N ASP A 126 -6.18 12.69 -0.05
CA ASP A 126 -6.60 11.33 0.30
C ASP A 126 -6.62 11.13 1.81
N ARG A 127 -7.80 11.17 2.40
CA ARG A 127 -8.02 10.96 3.83
C ARG A 127 -8.60 9.57 4.13
N ILE A 128 -8.78 8.73 3.12
CA ILE A 128 -9.24 7.36 3.30
C ILE A 128 -8.04 6.43 3.47
N TRP A 129 -7.16 6.37 2.45
CA TRP A 129 -5.98 5.52 2.50
C TRP A 129 -4.85 6.14 3.32
N GLY A 130 -4.81 7.46 3.41
CA GLY A 130 -3.78 8.18 4.12
C GLY A 130 -4.30 9.30 4.99
N GLN A 131 -3.43 10.28 5.23
CA GLN A 131 -3.73 11.49 5.99
C GLN A 131 -3.22 12.72 5.25
N VAL A 132 -3.95 13.83 5.41
CA VAL A 132 -3.58 15.16 4.90
C VAL A 132 -3.45 16.08 6.12
N ASN A 133 -2.26 16.63 6.33
CA ASN A 133 -1.97 17.46 7.51
C ASN A 133 -2.34 16.77 8.82
N GLY A 134 -2.03 15.48 8.93
CA GLY A 134 -2.29 14.70 10.13
C GLY A 134 -3.74 14.26 10.33
N LYS A 135 -4.59 14.44 9.33
CA LYS A 135 -6.02 14.10 9.40
C LYS A 135 -6.40 13.10 8.32
N GLY A 136 -7.09 12.03 8.71
CA GLY A 136 -7.56 11.00 7.80
C GLY A 136 -7.54 9.63 8.46
N GLN A 137 -8.12 8.66 7.77
CA GLN A 137 -8.31 7.30 8.30
C GLN A 137 -7.06 6.44 8.21
N ASN A 138 -6.16 6.73 7.28
CA ASN A 138 -4.87 6.03 7.11
C ASN A 138 -5.04 4.50 6.98
N HIS A 139 -6.00 4.05 6.19
CA HIS A 139 -6.23 2.61 6.01
C HIS A 139 -5.02 1.90 5.43
N LEU A 140 -4.28 2.54 4.51
CA LEU A 140 -3.07 1.94 3.94
C LEU A 140 -2.00 1.72 5.01
N GLY A 141 -1.74 2.73 5.83
CA GLY A 141 -0.76 2.61 6.92
C GLY A 141 -1.14 1.51 7.90
N LYS A 142 -2.41 1.43 8.27
CA LYS A 142 -2.92 0.37 9.17
C LYS A 142 -2.75 -1.03 8.55
N ILE A 143 -3.03 -1.17 7.27
CA ILE A 143 -2.85 -2.42 6.54
C ILE A 143 -1.38 -2.83 6.52
N LEU A 144 -0.47 -1.88 6.24
CA LEU A 144 0.97 -2.16 6.23
C LEU A 144 1.47 -2.59 7.60
N MET A 145 1.00 -1.97 8.68
CA MET A 145 1.34 -2.38 10.04
C MET A 145 0.82 -3.79 10.35
N ARG A 146 -0.37 -4.13 9.88
CA ARG A 146 -0.93 -5.47 9.99
C ARG A 146 -0.08 -6.50 9.24
N VAL A 147 0.29 -6.21 7.99
CA VAL A 147 1.15 -7.09 7.19
C VAL A 147 2.49 -7.28 7.89
N ARG A 148 3.06 -6.20 8.43
CA ARG A 148 4.31 -6.26 9.21
C ARG A 148 4.19 -7.21 10.39
N ASP A 149 3.11 -7.13 11.15
CA ASP A 149 2.87 -8.03 12.28
C ASP A 149 2.77 -9.49 11.84
N GLU A 150 2.09 -9.75 10.73
CA GLU A 150 1.96 -11.09 10.17
C GLU A 150 3.32 -11.66 9.73
N LEU A 151 4.14 -10.84 9.07
CA LEU A 151 5.49 -11.24 8.67
C LEU A 151 6.37 -11.54 9.88
N ARG A 152 6.23 -10.76 10.94
CA ARG A 152 6.97 -10.95 12.18
C ARG A 152 6.62 -12.30 12.82
N SER A 153 5.34 -12.67 12.80
CA SER A 153 4.86 -13.93 13.35
C SER A 153 5.38 -15.14 12.56
N THR A 154 5.39 -15.07 11.23
CA THR A 154 5.90 -16.18 10.39
C THR A 154 7.41 -16.35 10.50
N GLY A 155 8.15 -15.28 10.76
CA GLY A 155 9.60 -15.32 10.92
C GLY A 155 10.07 -15.97 12.22
N LYS A 156 9.16 -16.34 13.12
CA LYS A 156 9.47 -16.98 14.41
C LYS A 156 9.31 -18.50 14.39
N GLU A 157 8.89 -19.07 13.29
CA GLU A 157 8.75 -20.52 13.14
C GLU A 157 10.10 -21.21 12.85
#